data_f34b1039fbee13cfc7b6a0eecac46b85
#
_entry.id   f34b1039fbee13cfc7b6a0eecac46b85
#
_cell.length_a   1.000
_cell.length_b   1.000
_cell.length_c   1.000
_cell.angle_alpha   90.00
_cell.angle_beta   90.00
_cell.angle_gamma   90.00
#
_symmetry.space_group_name_H-M   'P 1'
#
loop_
_entity.id
_entity.type
_entity.pdbx_description
1 polymer ?
#
loop_
_entity_poly.entity_id
_entity_poly.type
_entity_poly.pdbx_seq_one_letter_code
_entity_poly.pdbx_strand_id
1 'polypeptide(L)'
;MREWKARSSVVDRRTGPKEPRSTVLSIEEEAVIVGFRRHTLLPLDDCLYALQPTIPHLTRSSLHRCLQRHGIGRLAQIESDKPAKKKFKSYPIGFFHIDIAEVQTAEGKLYLFVAIDRTSKFAFVQLAEKANRVTASAFLVALVKAVPYKIHTVLTDNGIQFRLPPRQANAPNARYMTHMFALRCREHGIEHRFTKINHPWTNGQVERMNRTIKHATVKRYHYDDHDQLRRHLADFVAAYNFARRLKTLKGLTPFEFVSKCWTSEPDRFKLNPLHQMPGLNK
;
A
#
# COMPACT_ATOMS: atom_id res chain seq x y z
N MET A 1 47.24 29.64 13.78
CA MET A 1 47.67 29.00 15.04
C MET A 1 47.05 29.58 16.34
N ARG A 2 46.48 30.80 16.36
CA ARG A 2 45.88 31.40 17.59
C ARG A 2 44.53 30.75 18.01
N GLU A 3 43.74 30.26 17.09
CA GLU A 3 42.43 29.67 17.41
C GLU A 3 42.49 28.30 18.13
N TRP A 4 43.54 27.52 17.90
CA TRP A 4 43.71 26.21 18.55
C TRP A 4 44.03 26.30 20.04
N LYS A 5 44.72 27.37 20.47
CA LYS A 5 45.08 27.57 21.86
C LYS A 5 43.91 27.96 22.78
N ALA A 6 42.79 28.42 22.19
CA ALA A 6 41.60 28.87 22.93
C ALA A 6 40.48 27.78 23.02
N ARG A 7 40.73 26.58 22.50
CA ARG A 7 39.74 25.51 22.51
C ARG A 7 39.85 24.65 23.77
N SER A 8 38.70 24.40 24.39
CA SER A 8 38.56 23.47 25.51
C SER A 8 38.42 22.01 25.08
N SER A 9 38.28 21.69 23.75
CA SER A 9 38.15 20.32 23.22
C SER A 9 38.91 20.17 21.90
N VAL A 10 39.40 18.96 21.63
CA VAL A 10 40.12 18.56 20.41
C VAL A 10 39.15 18.26 19.24
N VAL A 11 37.84 18.25 19.47
CA VAL A 11 36.84 17.92 18.47
C VAL A 11 36.72 19.06 17.45
N ASP A 12 36.76 18.74 16.17
CA ASP A 12 36.55 19.70 15.09
C ASP A 12 35.20 20.38 15.18
N ARG A 13 35.17 21.69 15.07
CA ARG A 13 33.93 22.45 14.98
C ARG A 13 33.24 22.13 13.65
N ARG A 14 31.90 22.02 13.65
CA ARG A 14 31.15 21.89 12.42
C ARG A 14 31.51 23.00 11.45
N THR A 15 32.03 22.63 10.28
CA THR A 15 32.22 23.53 9.15
C THR A 15 30.90 23.72 8.40
N GLY A 16 30.56 24.97 8.10
CA GLY A 16 29.35 25.33 7.38
C GLY A 16 28.52 26.40 8.10
N PRO A 17 27.52 26.97 7.43
CA PRO A 17 26.65 28.00 8.00
C PRO A 17 25.87 27.45 9.19
N LYS A 18 25.67 28.27 10.23
CA LYS A 18 24.88 27.95 11.41
C LYS A 18 23.41 27.68 11.02
N GLU A 19 22.89 28.42 10.04
CA GLU A 19 21.55 28.32 9.48
C GLU A 19 21.66 28.06 7.97
N PRO A 20 21.73 26.80 7.54
CA PRO A 20 21.85 26.48 6.13
C PRO A 20 20.54 26.81 5.40
N ARG A 21 20.60 27.63 4.36
CA ARG A 21 19.48 27.98 3.47
C ARG A 21 19.56 27.22 2.16
N SER A 22 18.44 27.07 1.47
CA SER A 22 18.43 26.53 0.11
C SER A 22 18.94 27.58 -0.87
N THR A 23 19.70 27.13 -1.86
CA THR A 23 20.07 27.95 -3.04
C THR A 23 19.16 27.66 -4.24
N VAL A 24 18.28 26.67 -4.13
CA VAL A 24 17.44 26.15 -5.24
C VAL A 24 15.95 26.35 -4.96
N LEU A 25 15.54 26.25 -3.69
CA LEU A 25 14.13 26.35 -3.28
C LEU A 25 13.90 27.70 -2.60
N SER A 26 12.77 28.35 -2.94
CA SER A 26 12.32 29.56 -2.24
C SER A 26 11.77 29.22 -0.84
N ILE A 27 11.55 30.21 -0.01
CA ILE A 27 10.98 30.05 1.34
C ILE A 27 9.55 29.49 1.24
N GLU A 28 8.77 29.95 0.28
CA GLU A 28 7.39 29.54 0.01
C GLU A 28 7.35 28.07 -0.43
N GLU A 29 8.25 27.67 -1.34
CA GLU A 29 8.36 26.28 -1.80
C GLU A 29 8.78 25.34 -0.65
N GLU A 30 9.71 25.75 0.20
CA GLU A 30 10.05 24.98 1.41
C GLU A 30 8.84 24.85 2.34
N ALA A 31 8.05 25.90 2.53
CA ALA A 31 6.85 25.85 3.36
C ALA A 31 5.81 24.86 2.79
N VAL A 32 5.59 24.88 1.46
CA VAL A 32 4.71 23.92 0.77
C VAL A 32 5.21 22.48 0.97
N ILE A 33 6.51 22.23 0.75
CA ILE A 33 7.12 20.91 0.94
C ILE A 33 6.94 20.40 2.37
N VAL A 34 7.22 21.25 3.36
CA VAL A 34 7.11 20.89 4.78
C VAL A 34 5.67 20.63 5.18
N GLY A 35 4.72 21.50 4.77
CA GLY A 35 3.30 21.32 5.00
C GLY A 35 2.81 20.00 4.39
N PHE A 36 3.09 19.78 3.11
CA PHE A 36 2.72 18.56 2.41
C PHE A 36 3.25 17.30 3.11
N ARG A 37 4.55 17.29 3.48
CA ARG A 37 5.17 16.15 4.16
C ARG A 37 4.56 15.85 5.52
N ARG A 38 4.27 16.89 6.33
CA ARG A 38 3.68 16.75 7.66
C ARG A 38 2.25 16.22 7.62
N HIS A 39 1.47 16.67 6.65
CA HIS A 39 0.08 16.24 6.51
C HIS A 39 -0.06 14.86 5.89
N THR A 40 0.70 14.57 4.82
CA THR A 40 0.54 13.32 4.07
C THR A 40 1.34 12.15 4.63
N LEU A 41 2.46 12.42 5.33
CA LEU A 41 3.42 11.42 5.81
C LEU A 41 3.93 10.48 4.70
N LEU A 42 3.91 10.92 3.43
CA LEU A 42 4.36 10.13 2.30
C LEU A 42 5.88 9.91 2.34
N PRO A 43 6.41 8.78 1.83
CA PRO A 43 7.84 8.59 1.61
C PRO A 43 8.45 9.68 0.70
N LEU A 44 9.78 9.88 0.80
CA LEU A 44 10.50 10.93 0.06
C LEU A 44 10.18 10.93 -1.44
N ASP A 45 10.25 9.76 -2.07
CA ASP A 45 10.06 9.65 -3.52
C ASP A 45 8.59 9.88 -3.93
N ASP A 46 7.63 9.48 -3.09
CA ASP A 46 6.20 9.74 -3.32
C ASP A 46 5.90 11.24 -3.17
N CYS A 47 6.54 11.92 -2.19
CA CYS A 47 6.48 13.39 -2.06
C CYS A 47 7.06 14.08 -3.30
N LEU A 48 8.19 13.61 -3.81
CA LEU A 48 8.81 14.17 -5.01
C LEU A 48 7.84 14.15 -6.18
N TYR A 49 7.29 12.99 -6.51
CA TYR A 49 6.37 12.84 -7.63
C TYR A 49 5.07 13.64 -7.47
N ALA A 50 4.58 13.78 -6.24
CA ALA A 50 3.39 14.56 -5.97
C ALA A 50 3.62 16.08 -6.10
N LEU A 51 4.82 16.56 -5.76
CA LEU A 51 5.15 17.99 -5.75
C LEU A 51 5.77 18.48 -7.06
N GLN A 52 6.33 17.61 -7.90
CA GLN A 52 6.94 18.00 -9.17
C GLN A 52 6.01 18.78 -10.13
N PRO A 53 4.69 18.49 -10.24
CA PRO A 53 3.79 19.31 -11.06
C PRO A 53 3.69 20.76 -10.58
N THR A 54 3.83 21.01 -9.27
CA THR A 54 3.76 22.34 -8.67
C THR A 54 5.12 23.03 -8.58
N ILE A 55 6.17 22.25 -8.37
CA ILE A 55 7.57 22.72 -8.26
C ILE A 55 8.41 21.91 -9.29
N PRO A 56 8.42 22.31 -10.58
CA PRO A 56 9.01 21.51 -11.66
C PRO A 56 10.53 21.27 -11.51
N HIS A 57 11.25 22.19 -10.90
CA HIS A 57 12.69 22.08 -10.65
C HIS A 57 13.05 21.29 -9.39
N LEU A 58 12.05 20.75 -8.67
CA LEU A 58 12.27 19.96 -7.47
C LEU A 58 13.01 18.67 -7.81
N THR A 59 14.20 18.51 -7.23
CA THR A 59 14.99 17.29 -7.34
C THR A 59 14.90 16.47 -6.05
N ARG A 60 15.20 15.19 -6.15
CA ARG A 60 15.27 14.31 -4.96
C ARG A 60 16.25 14.83 -3.91
N SER A 61 17.37 15.41 -4.36
CA SER A 61 18.42 15.95 -3.47
C SER A 61 18.00 17.23 -2.79
N SER A 62 17.34 18.17 -3.50
CA SER A 62 16.83 19.42 -2.90
C SER A 62 15.70 19.13 -1.91
N LEU A 63 14.78 18.23 -2.24
CA LEU A 63 13.73 17.76 -1.34
C LEU A 63 14.30 17.12 -0.06
N HIS A 64 15.27 16.20 -0.20
CA HIS A 64 15.90 15.53 0.95
C HIS A 64 16.58 16.53 1.89
N ARG A 65 17.36 17.48 1.34
CA ARG A 65 18.03 18.52 2.14
C ARG A 65 17.02 19.45 2.83
N CYS A 66 15.93 19.83 2.15
CA CYS A 66 14.85 20.61 2.74
C CYS A 66 14.26 19.87 3.95
N LEU A 67 13.84 18.61 3.79
CA LEU A 67 13.27 17.81 4.87
C LEU A 67 14.26 17.57 6.02
N GLN A 68 15.57 17.47 5.75
CA GLN A 68 16.59 17.38 6.78
C GLN A 68 16.73 18.68 7.58
N ARG A 69 16.76 19.86 6.92
CA ARG A 69 16.82 21.16 7.61
C ARG A 69 15.66 21.35 8.57
N HIS A 70 14.48 20.90 8.19
CA HIS A 70 13.26 21.01 9.00
C HIS A 70 13.05 19.83 9.99
N GLY A 71 14.05 18.94 10.15
CA GLY A 71 13.99 17.82 11.12
C GLY A 71 12.98 16.73 10.79
N ILE A 72 12.40 16.71 9.58
CA ILE A 72 11.37 15.74 9.13
C ILE A 72 11.87 14.80 8.03
N GLY A 73 13.19 14.66 7.90
CA GLY A 73 13.85 13.80 6.92
C GLY A 73 13.53 12.32 7.09
N ARG A 74 13.31 11.88 8.34
CA ARG A 74 12.91 10.50 8.66
C ARG A 74 11.45 10.50 9.12
N LEU A 75 10.63 9.66 8.50
CA LEU A 75 9.39 9.21 9.15
C LEU A 75 9.81 8.35 10.33
N ALA A 76 9.10 8.45 11.45
CA ALA A 76 9.33 7.58 12.59
C ALA A 76 9.38 6.12 12.10
N GLN A 77 10.59 5.54 12.05
CA GLN A 77 10.78 4.18 11.61
C GLN A 77 10.58 3.27 12.81
N ILE A 78 9.63 2.34 12.68
CA ILE A 78 9.71 1.10 13.43
C ILE A 78 10.82 0.30 12.73
N GLU A 79 11.93 0.09 13.45
CA GLU A 79 13.08 -0.66 12.97
C GLU A 79 12.65 -2.05 12.50
N SER A 80 12.94 -2.37 11.26
CA SER A 80 12.93 -3.75 10.78
C SER A 80 14.22 -3.99 10.03
N ASP A 81 14.98 -4.97 10.49
CA ASP A 81 16.16 -5.52 9.83
C ASP A 81 15.87 -5.80 8.36
N LYS A 82 16.75 -5.30 7.48
CA LYS A 82 16.58 -5.45 6.03
C LYS A 82 17.39 -6.66 5.54
N PRO A 83 16.78 -7.80 5.27
CA PRO A 83 17.46 -8.87 4.55
C PRO A 83 17.76 -8.46 3.10
N ALA A 84 18.82 -9.03 2.53
CA ALA A 84 19.30 -8.75 1.18
C ALA A 84 18.17 -8.88 0.12
N LYS A 85 18.08 -7.90 -0.78
CA LYS A 85 17.03 -7.81 -1.79
C LYS A 85 17.18 -8.90 -2.85
N LYS A 86 16.48 -10.02 -2.70
CA LYS A 86 16.25 -10.97 -3.82
C LYS A 86 15.30 -10.31 -4.83
N LYS A 87 15.67 -10.32 -6.13
CA LYS A 87 14.77 -9.87 -7.20
C LYS A 87 13.55 -10.80 -7.26
N PHE A 88 12.37 -10.26 -7.02
CA PHE A 88 11.13 -11.02 -7.16
C PHE A 88 10.80 -11.26 -8.63
N LYS A 89 10.23 -12.44 -8.92
CA LYS A 89 9.73 -12.78 -10.26
C LYS A 89 8.68 -11.75 -10.70
N SER A 90 8.78 -11.26 -11.92
CA SER A 90 7.76 -10.41 -12.55
C SER A 90 6.52 -11.23 -12.88
N TYR A 91 5.34 -10.64 -12.68
CA TYR A 91 4.05 -11.23 -13.04
C TYR A 91 3.25 -10.23 -13.86
N PRO A 92 2.37 -10.68 -14.76
CA PRO A 92 1.42 -9.79 -15.40
C PRO A 92 0.41 -9.23 -14.40
N ILE A 93 -0.36 -8.20 -14.82
CA ILE A 93 -1.47 -7.66 -14.04
C ILE A 93 -2.52 -8.75 -13.76
N GLY A 94 -3.14 -8.75 -12.58
CA GLY A 94 -4.14 -9.74 -12.17
C GLY A 94 -3.63 -10.81 -11.20
N PHE A 95 -2.45 -10.61 -10.58
CA PHE A 95 -1.97 -11.42 -9.46
C PHE A 95 -2.25 -10.67 -8.15
N PHE A 96 -3.24 -11.11 -7.41
CA PHE A 96 -3.62 -10.49 -6.13
C PHE A 96 -3.07 -11.23 -4.92
N HIS A 97 -2.61 -10.47 -3.95
CA HIS A 97 -2.39 -10.93 -2.58
C HIS A 97 -3.59 -10.50 -1.74
N ILE A 98 -4.17 -11.42 -0.99
CA ILE A 98 -5.29 -11.16 -0.07
C ILE A 98 -4.85 -11.45 1.36
N ASP A 99 -5.24 -10.59 2.29
CA ASP A 99 -4.98 -10.72 3.71
C ASP A 99 -6.14 -10.13 4.52
N ILE A 100 -6.27 -10.57 5.77
CA ILE A 100 -7.28 -10.11 6.70
C ILE A 100 -6.60 -9.56 7.92
N ALA A 101 -6.98 -8.35 8.32
CA ALA A 101 -6.45 -7.71 9.52
C ALA A 101 -7.60 -7.26 10.43
N GLU A 102 -7.37 -7.29 11.75
CA GLU A 102 -8.33 -6.77 12.70
C GLU A 102 -8.17 -5.27 12.87
N VAL A 103 -9.29 -4.56 12.98
CA VAL A 103 -9.39 -3.14 13.29
C VAL A 103 -10.49 -2.92 14.34
N GLN A 104 -10.40 -1.83 15.10
CA GLN A 104 -11.29 -1.52 16.21
C GLN A 104 -11.86 -0.11 16.05
N THR A 105 -13.16 0.04 16.35
CA THR A 105 -13.85 1.31 16.59
C THR A 105 -14.46 1.30 18.00
N ALA A 106 -15.10 2.37 18.43
CA ALA A 106 -15.82 2.37 19.70
C ALA A 106 -17.00 1.39 19.74
N GLU A 107 -17.67 1.16 18.60
CA GLU A 107 -18.74 0.15 18.48
C GLU A 107 -18.24 -1.30 18.56
N GLY A 108 -16.95 -1.55 18.34
CA GLY A 108 -16.40 -2.89 18.43
C GLY A 108 -15.40 -3.22 17.33
N LYS A 109 -15.17 -4.53 17.18
CA LYS A 109 -14.19 -5.12 16.30
C LYS A 109 -14.74 -5.32 14.90
N LEU A 110 -13.92 -4.98 13.90
CA LEU A 110 -14.15 -5.30 12.50
C LEU A 110 -12.96 -6.02 11.89
N TYR A 111 -13.19 -6.69 10.79
CA TYR A 111 -12.17 -7.34 9.98
C TYR A 111 -11.97 -6.59 8.67
N LEU A 112 -10.76 -6.13 8.46
CA LEU A 112 -10.33 -5.44 7.24
C LEU A 112 -9.78 -6.48 6.26
N PHE A 113 -10.54 -6.75 5.21
CA PHE A 113 -10.12 -7.54 4.06
C PHE A 113 -9.38 -6.65 3.08
N VAL A 114 -8.17 -7.00 2.72
CA VAL A 114 -7.32 -6.24 1.80
C VAL A 114 -6.84 -7.13 0.68
N ALA A 115 -7.04 -6.68 -0.56
CA ALA A 115 -6.44 -7.25 -1.75
C ALA A 115 -5.55 -6.21 -2.42
N ILE A 116 -4.34 -6.61 -2.83
CA ILE A 116 -3.43 -5.77 -3.60
C ILE A 116 -2.90 -6.52 -4.81
N ASP A 117 -3.04 -5.93 -6.00
CA ASP A 117 -2.41 -6.45 -7.20
C ASP A 117 -0.89 -6.30 -7.09
N ARG A 118 -0.18 -7.39 -7.30
CA ARG A 118 1.27 -7.44 -7.18
C ARG A 118 1.98 -6.54 -8.16
N THR A 119 1.42 -6.32 -9.33
CA THR A 119 2.02 -5.59 -10.44
C THR A 119 1.57 -4.14 -10.47
N SER A 120 0.27 -3.88 -10.59
CA SER A 120 -0.28 -2.52 -10.64
C SER A 120 -0.31 -1.81 -9.29
N LYS A 121 -0.17 -2.54 -8.17
CA LYS A 121 -0.36 -2.03 -6.80
C LYS A 121 -1.79 -1.55 -6.53
N PHE A 122 -2.73 -1.81 -7.43
CA PHE A 122 -4.14 -1.48 -7.21
C PHE A 122 -4.65 -2.20 -5.97
N ALA A 123 -5.26 -1.45 -5.07
CA ALA A 123 -5.78 -1.95 -3.81
C ALA A 123 -7.30 -1.98 -3.81
N PHE A 124 -7.86 -3.07 -3.28
CA PHE A 124 -9.28 -3.21 -3.00
C PHE A 124 -9.47 -3.62 -1.55
N VAL A 125 -10.39 -2.99 -0.84
CA VAL A 125 -10.61 -3.26 0.57
C VAL A 125 -12.10 -3.33 0.92
N GLN A 126 -12.44 -4.12 1.93
CA GLN A 126 -13.77 -4.15 2.55
C GLN A 126 -13.65 -4.38 4.05
N LEU A 127 -14.59 -3.81 4.80
CA LEU A 127 -14.78 -4.09 6.23
C LEU A 127 -15.92 -5.08 6.40
N ALA A 128 -15.74 -6.04 7.30
CA ALA A 128 -16.73 -7.04 7.64
C ALA A 128 -16.74 -7.28 9.17
N GLU A 129 -17.90 -7.62 9.71
CA GLU A 129 -18.07 -7.94 11.13
C GLU A 129 -17.46 -9.31 11.49
N LYS A 130 -17.37 -10.21 10.52
CA LYS A 130 -16.89 -11.59 10.73
C LYS A 130 -15.86 -11.97 9.66
N ALA A 131 -14.77 -12.61 10.08
CA ALA A 131 -13.78 -13.21 9.19
C ALA A 131 -14.06 -14.72 9.10
N ASN A 132 -14.88 -15.10 8.15
CA ASN A 132 -15.23 -16.52 7.89
C ASN A 132 -15.17 -16.84 6.39
N ARG A 133 -15.39 -18.12 6.05
CA ARG A 133 -15.35 -18.60 4.66
C ARG A 133 -16.38 -17.91 3.74
N VAL A 134 -17.55 -17.54 4.28
CA VAL A 134 -18.61 -16.88 3.51
C VAL A 134 -18.19 -15.46 3.16
N THR A 135 -17.74 -14.70 4.16
CA THR A 135 -17.27 -13.31 3.98
C THR A 135 -16.06 -13.25 3.04
N ALA A 136 -15.10 -14.18 3.20
CA ALA A 136 -13.93 -14.26 2.30
C ALA A 136 -14.34 -14.55 0.85
N SER A 137 -15.33 -15.43 0.64
CA SER A 137 -15.85 -15.74 -0.70
C SER A 137 -16.62 -14.56 -1.31
N ALA A 138 -17.43 -13.86 -0.51
CA ALA A 138 -18.11 -12.64 -0.94
C ALA A 138 -17.13 -11.53 -1.31
N PHE A 139 -16.07 -11.35 -0.52
CA PHE A 139 -14.98 -10.41 -0.82
C PHE A 139 -14.31 -10.71 -2.17
N LEU A 140 -14.03 -12.00 -2.48
CA LEU A 140 -13.45 -12.36 -3.78
C LEU A 140 -14.39 -11.99 -4.94
N VAL A 141 -15.69 -12.26 -4.81
CA VAL A 141 -16.68 -11.88 -5.84
C VAL A 141 -16.74 -10.37 -6.04
N ALA A 142 -16.71 -9.61 -4.94
CA ALA A 142 -16.68 -8.15 -5.00
C ALA A 142 -15.38 -7.63 -5.65
N LEU A 143 -14.22 -8.20 -5.32
CA LEU A 143 -12.94 -7.90 -5.96
C LEU A 143 -12.99 -8.15 -7.46
N VAL A 144 -13.51 -9.32 -7.89
CA VAL A 144 -13.63 -9.66 -9.32
C VAL A 144 -14.52 -8.65 -10.05
N LYS A 145 -15.57 -8.14 -9.43
CA LYS A 145 -16.44 -7.09 -10.00
C LYS A 145 -15.76 -5.73 -10.06
N ALA A 146 -14.97 -5.39 -9.04
CA ALA A 146 -14.37 -4.07 -8.90
C ALA A 146 -13.21 -3.80 -9.87
N VAL A 147 -12.45 -4.82 -10.28
CA VAL A 147 -11.30 -4.63 -11.17
C VAL A 147 -11.67 -4.81 -12.65
N PRO A 148 -11.17 -3.95 -13.56
CA PRO A 148 -11.51 -3.99 -14.99
C PRO A 148 -10.80 -5.10 -15.77
N TYR A 149 -9.88 -5.82 -15.15
CA TYR A 149 -9.06 -6.87 -15.78
C TYR A 149 -9.30 -8.25 -15.18
N LYS A 150 -8.85 -9.27 -15.90
CA LYS A 150 -8.97 -10.68 -15.46
C LYS A 150 -7.99 -10.95 -14.32
N ILE A 151 -8.49 -11.48 -13.23
CA ILE A 151 -7.67 -11.99 -12.13
C ILE A 151 -7.30 -13.43 -12.50
N HIS A 152 -5.99 -13.69 -12.59
CA HIS A 152 -5.51 -15.04 -12.93
C HIS A 152 -5.00 -15.83 -11.72
N THR A 153 -4.53 -15.14 -10.68
CA THR A 153 -3.99 -15.79 -9.47
C THR A 153 -4.33 -14.99 -8.23
N VAL A 154 -4.72 -15.68 -7.18
CA VAL A 154 -4.90 -15.11 -5.83
C VAL A 154 -3.99 -15.87 -4.87
N LEU A 155 -3.19 -15.15 -4.09
CA LEU A 155 -2.35 -15.66 -3.02
C LEU A 155 -2.95 -15.25 -1.67
N THR A 156 -3.22 -16.24 -0.81
CA THR A 156 -3.70 -16.03 0.56
C THR A 156 -2.77 -16.69 1.57
N ASP A 157 -2.96 -16.40 2.83
CA ASP A 157 -2.41 -17.20 3.92
C ASP A 157 -3.13 -18.56 4.02
N ASN A 158 -2.72 -19.38 5.02
CA ASN A 158 -3.33 -20.68 5.29
C ASN A 158 -4.49 -20.60 6.30
N GLY A 159 -5.09 -19.44 6.51
CA GLY A 159 -6.22 -19.25 7.42
C GLY A 159 -7.44 -20.08 7.05
N ILE A 160 -8.25 -20.42 8.04
CA ILE A 160 -9.49 -21.20 7.87
C ILE A 160 -10.54 -20.49 6.99
N GLN A 161 -10.39 -19.19 6.76
CA GLN A 161 -11.20 -18.38 5.86
C GLN A 161 -10.94 -18.73 4.39
N PHE A 162 -9.75 -19.27 4.09
CA PHE A 162 -9.29 -19.56 2.73
C PHE A 162 -9.05 -21.05 2.48
N ARG A 163 -8.85 -21.86 3.53
CA ARG A 163 -8.48 -23.28 3.45
C ARG A 163 -9.32 -24.12 4.39
N LEU A 164 -9.54 -25.39 4.00
CA LEU A 164 -10.10 -26.39 4.93
C LEU A 164 -9.18 -26.56 6.15
N PRO A 165 -9.73 -26.55 7.36
CA PRO A 165 -8.96 -26.80 8.56
C PRO A 165 -8.28 -28.19 8.50
N PRO A 166 -7.12 -28.39 9.13
CA PRO A 166 -6.35 -29.65 9.03
C PRO A 166 -7.17 -30.91 9.34
N ARG A 167 -8.09 -30.82 10.32
CA ARG A 167 -8.99 -31.92 10.67
C ARG A 167 -9.86 -32.38 9.50
N GLN A 168 -10.36 -31.44 8.70
CA GLN A 168 -11.20 -31.73 7.52
C GLN A 168 -10.33 -32.10 6.30
N ALA A 169 -9.19 -31.45 6.14
CA ALA A 169 -8.26 -31.72 5.05
C ALA A 169 -7.66 -33.14 5.11
N ASN A 170 -7.56 -33.71 6.31
CA ASN A 170 -7.03 -35.06 6.55
C ASN A 170 -8.14 -36.11 6.78
N ALA A 171 -9.43 -35.73 6.64
CA ALA A 171 -10.53 -36.66 6.81
C ALA A 171 -10.61 -37.67 5.64
N PRO A 172 -11.15 -38.89 5.82
CA PRO A 172 -11.28 -39.91 4.76
C PRO A 172 -12.06 -39.42 3.52
N ASN A 173 -12.98 -38.48 3.72
CA ASN A 173 -13.78 -37.86 2.66
C ASN A 173 -13.22 -36.51 2.16
N ALA A 174 -12.02 -36.11 2.56
CA ALA A 174 -11.40 -34.83 2.19
C ALA A 174 -11.36 -34.57 0.68
N ARG A 175 -11.18 -35.63 -0.13
CA ARG A 175 -11.18 -35.56 -1.60
C ARG A 175 -12.50 -35.03 -2.20
N TYR A 176 -13.59 -35.14 -1.46
CA TYR A 176 -14.90 -34.66 -1.88
C TYR A 176 -15.24 -33.28 -1.31
N MET A 177 -14.41 -32.77 -0.40
CA MET A 177 -14.61 -31.47 0.24
C MET A 177 -13.88 -30.39 -0.53
N THR A 178 -14.59 -29.36 -0.95
CA THR A 178 -14.00 -28.15 -1.54
C THR A 178 -14.30 -26.97 -0.65
N HIS A 179 -13.28 -26.19 -0.32
CA HIS A 179 -13.48 -24.96 0.43
C HIS A 179 -14.22 -23.94 -0.43
N MET A 180 -15.18 -23.21 0.16
CA MET A 180 -16.04 -22.26 -0.55
C MET A 180 -15.22 -21.20 -1.31
N PHE A 181 -14.13 -20.67 -0.73
CA PHE A 181 -13.25 -19.72 -1.39
C PHE A 181 -12.57 -20.34 -2.63
N ALA A 182 -12.07 -21.57 -2.53
CA ALA A 182 -11.47 -22.28 -3.65
C ALA A 182 -12.49 -22.59 -4.76
N LEU A 183 -13.74 -22.89 -4.39
CA LEU A 183 -14.83 -23.06 -5.36
C LEU A 183 -15.06 -21.75 -6.13
N ARG A 184 -15.16 -20.60 -5.44
CA ARG A 184 -15.32 -19.29 -6.10
C ARG A 184 -14.12 -18.94 -6.99
N CYS A 185 -12.89 -19.25 -6.57
CA CYS A 185 -11.73 -19.10 -7.44
C CYS A 185 -11.89 -19.90 -8.74
N ARG A 186 -12.31 -21.16 -8.63
CA ARG A 186 -12.52 -22.05 -9.77
C ARG A 186 -13.61 -21.55 -10.73
N GLU A 187 -14.75 -21.08 -10.20
CA GLU A 187 -15.86 -20.50 -10.98
C GLU A 187 -15.41 -19.30 -11.83
N HIS A 188 -14.45 -18.53 -11.33
CA HIS A 188 -13.88 -17.37 -12.03
C HIS A 188 -12.60 -17.66 -12.82
N GLY A 189 -12.17 -18.93 -12.91
CA GLY A 189 -10.94 -19.32 -13.59
C GLY A 189 -9.66 -18.80 -12.91
N ILE A 190 -9.71 -18.59 -11.58
CA ILE A 190 -8.64 -18.02 -10.78
C ILE A 190 -7.83 -19.15 -10.11
N GLU A 191 -6.52 -19.15 -10.30
CA GLU A 191 -5.62 -20.02 -9.55
C GLU A 191 -5.50 -19.56 -8.11
N HIS A 192 -5.88 -20.40 -7.14
CA HIS A 192 -5.70 -20.12 -5.73
C HIS A 192 -4.38 -20.72 -5.22
N ARG A 193 -3.49 -19.87 -4.72
CA ARG A 193 -2.21 -20.24 -4.12
C ARG A 193 -2.19 -19.88 -2.66
N PHE A 194 -1.44 -20.67 -1.87
CA PHE A 194 -1.19 -20.38 -0.47
C PHE A 194 0.25 -19.93 -0.25
N THR A 195 0.46 -19.09 0.77
CA THR A 195 1.80 -18.78 1.24
C THR A 195 2.46 -20.06 1.77
N LYS A 196 3.76 -20.22 1.47
CA LYS A 196 4.53 -21.33 2.03
C LYS A 196 4.65 -21.14 3.55
N ILE A 197 4.46 -22.23 4.28
CA ILE A 197 4.71 -22.28 5.73
C ILE A 197 6.17 -21.85 5.98
N ASN A 198 6.41 -21.03 6.97
CA ASN A 198 7.72 -20.45 7.33
C ASN A 198 8.38 -19.54 6.28
N HIS A 199 7.60 -19.01 5.33
CA HIS A 199 8.08 -18.03 4.35
C HIS A 199 7.26 -16.72 4.38
N PRO A 200 7.31 -15.94 5.47
CA PRO A 200 6.48 -14.73 5.67
C PRO A 200 6.67 -13.67 4.58
N TRP A 201 7.87 -13.59 3.99
CA TRP A 201 8.15 -12.61 2.92
C TRP A 201 7.32 -12.78 1.65
N THR A 202 6.63 -13.91 1.45
CA THR A 202 5.76 -14.11 0.27
C THR A 202 4.52 -13.23 0.31
N ASN A 203 4.05 -12.81 1.50
CA ASN A 203 2.88 -11.95 1.68
C ASN A 203 3.21 -10.49 1.99
N GLY A 204 4.50 -10.13 2.00
CA GLY A 204 4.98 -8.81 2.45
C GLY A 204 4.40 -7.59 1.72
N GLN A 205 3.78 -7.74 0.55
CA GLN A 205 3.13 -6.61 -0.13
C GLN A 205 1.78 -6.26 0.50
N VAL A 206 0.93 -7.25 0.76
CA VAL A 206 -0.38 -7.01 1.39
C VAL A 206 -0.21 -6.66 2.88
N GLU A 207 0.76 -7.25 3.57
CA GLU A 207 1.11 -6.84 4.95
C GLU A 207 1.53 -5.36 5.02
N ARG A 208 2.34 -4.92 4.05
CA ARG A 208 2.70 -3.50 3.93
C ARG A 208 1.48 -2.63 3.66
N MET A 209 0.55 -3.08 2.82
CA MET A 209 -0.69 -2.36 2.55
C MET A 209 -1.57 -2.29 3.80
N ASN A 210 -1.74 -3.40 4.52
CA ASN A 210 -2.44 -3.44 5.81
C ASN A 210 -1.82 -2.44 6.81
N ARG A 211 -0.49 -2.42 6.91
CA ARG A 211 0.22 -1.45 7.75
C ARG A 211 -0.05 -0.01 7.30
N THR A 212 0.00 0.26 6.01
CA THR A 212 -0.24 1.59 5.44
C THR A 212 -1.66 2.07 5.73
N ILE A 213 -2.66 1.21 5.54
CA ILE A 213 -4.07 1.49 5.86
C ILE A 213 -4.23 1.78 7.36
N LYS A 214 -3.75 0.88 8.22
CA LYS A 214 -3.87 1.05 9.68
C LYS A 214 -3.20 2.33 10.18
N HIS A 215 -2.05 2.71 9.61
CA HIS A 215 -1.37 3.97 9.95
C HIS A 215 -2.13 5.21 9.48
N ALA A 216 -2.81 5.12 8.35
CA ALA A 216 -3.63 6.23 7.82
C ALA A 216 -5.01 6.32 8.50
N THR A 217 -5.48 5.27 9.15
CA THR A 217 -6.80 5.18 9.78
C THR A 217 -6.70 4.94 11.29
N VAL A 218 -6.98 3.74 11.75
CA VAL A 218 -7.18 3.35 13.16
C VAL A 218 -6.00 3.57 14.10
N LYS A 219 -4.79 3.76 13.60
CA LYS A 219 -3.64 4.13 14.42
C LYS A 219 -3.48 5.64 14.59
N ARG A 220 -4.17 6.43 13.80
CA ARG A 220 -4.06 7.88 13.79
C ARG A 220 -5.32 8.58 14.30
N TYR A 221 -6.49 7.96 14.06
CA TYR A 221 -7.79 8.52 14.38
C TYR A 221 -8.59 7.56 15.23
N HIS A 222 -9.38 8.11 16.12
CA HIS A 222 -10.43 7.41 16.84
C HIS A 222 -11.71 7.46 16.01
N TYR A 223 -12.49 6.38 16.00
CA TYR A 223 -13.77 6.27 15.29
C TYR A 223 -14.84 5.86 16.28
N ASP A 224 -15.91 6.66 16.37
CA ASP A 224 -17.04 6.39 17.24
C ASP A 224 -17.89 5.25 16.69
N ASP A 225 -18.09 5.22 15.38
CA ASP A 225 -18.90 4.22 14.69
C ASP A 225 -18.17 3.56 13.51
N HIS A 226 -18.72 2.44 13.06
CA HIS A 226 -18.18 1.69 11.92
C HIS A 226 -18.28 2.44 10.60
N ASP A 227 -19.29 3.32 10.43
CA ASP A 227 -19.52 4.04 9.17
C ASP A 227 -18.53 5.19 8.99
N GLN A 228 -18.07 5.82 10.06
CA GLN A 228 -16.96 6.79 9.99
C GLN A 228 -15.70 6.10 9.44
N LEU A 229 -15.37 4.92 9.99
CA LEU A 229 -14.21 4.17 9.50
C LEU A 229 -14.41 3.72 8.04
N ARG A 230 -15.60 3.26 7.64
CA ARG A 230 -15.91 2.86 6.26
C ARG A 230 -15.72 4.01 5.28
N ARG A 231 -16.25 5.19 5.58
CA ARG A 231 -16.11 6.40 4.75
C ARG A 231 -14.66 6.80 4.61
N HIS A 232 -13.94 6.95 5.73
CA HIS A 232 -12.53 7.33 5.69
C HIS A 232 -11.68 6.29 4.95
N LEU A 233 -11.95 5.00 5.13
CA LEU A 233 -11.26 3.93 4.42
C LEU A 233 -11.51 4.01 2.91
N ALA A 234 -12.75 4.27 2.48
CA ALA A 234 -13.09 4.43 1.07
C ALA A 234 -12.34 5.61 0.43
N ASP A 235 -12.33 6.77 1.11
CA ASP A 235 -11.61 7.96 0.66
C ASP A 235 -10.09 7.70 0.58
N PHE A 236 -9.53 7.05 1.60
CA PHE A 236 -8.12 6.70 1.61
C PHE A 236 -7.75 5.77 0.44
N VAL A 237 -8.54 4.73 0.18
CA VAL A 237 -8.28 3.77 -0.91
C VAL A 237 -8.47 4.43 -2.27
N ALA A 238 -9.46 5.31 -2.42
CA ALA A 238 -9.62 6.11 -3.62
C ALA A 238 -8.39 7.00 -3.86
N ALA A 239 -7.97 7.75 -2.86
CA ALA A 239 -6.75 8.56 -2.94
C ALA A 239 -5.49 7.72 -3.25
N TYR A 240 -5.36 6.53 -2.63
CA TYR A 240 -4.27 5.61 -2.91
C TYR A 240 -4.25 5.14 -4.36
N ASN A 241 -5.39 4.73 -4.90
CA ASN A 241 -5.47 4.19 -6.26
C ASN A 241 -5.37 5.25 -7.35
N PHE A 242 -5.94 6.44 -7.13
CA PHE A 242 -6.13 7.43 -8.19
C PHE A 242 -5.24 8.68 -8.05
N ALA A 243 -4.73 8.99 -6.86
CA ALA A 243 -3.94 10.19 -6.64
C ALA A 243 -2.50 9.90 -6.19
N ARG A 244 -2.26 8.80 -5.46
CA ARG A 244 -0.93 8.52 -4.92
C ARG A 244 0.01 7.98 -5.98
N ARG A 245 1.07 8.74 -6.28
CA ARG A 245 2.13 8.36 -7.19
C ARG A 245 3.16 7.46 -6.51
N LEU A 246 3.47 6.32 -7.12
CA LEU A 246 4.34 5.32 -6.54
C LEU A 246 5.68 5.21 -7.29
N LYS A 247 6.80 5.25 -6.55
CA LYS A 247 8.13 5.00 -7.10
C LYS A 247 8.24 3.65 -7.82
N THR A 248 7.61 2.61 -7.26
CA THR A 248 7.61 1.26 -7.86
C THR A 248 6.92 1.20 -9.22
N LEU A 249 6.06 2.17 -9.52
CA LEU A 249 5.36 2.35 -10.80
C LEU A 249 5.96 3.49 -11.62
N LYS A 250 7.19 3.91 -11.31
CA LYS A 250 7.92 5.00 -11.98
C LYS A 250 7.16 6.34 -11.94
N GLY A 251 6.50 6.64 -10.83
CA GLY A 251 5.74 7.86 -10.62
C GLY A 251 4.29 7.82 -11.10
N LEU A 252 3.82 6.70 -11.62
CA LEU A 252 2.40 6.51 -11.94
C LEU A 252 1.60 6.17 -10.69
N THR A 253 0.31 6.52 -10.70
CA THR A 253 -0.65 5.98 -9.74
C THR A 253 -0.99 4.53 -10.10
N PRO A 254 -1.54 3.72 -9.18
CA PRO A 254 -2.03 2.39 -9.51
C PRO A 254 -2.99 2.37 -10.69
N PHE A 255 -3.91 3.33 -10.76
CA PHE A 255 -4.89 3.43 -11.85
C PHE A 255 -4.25 3.85 -13.19
N GLU A 256 -3.36 4.85 -13.20
CA GLU A 256 -2.60 5.22 -14.41
C GLU A 256 -1.81 4.02 -14.95
N PHE A 257 -1.24 3.20 -14.06
CA PHE A 257 -0.55 1.99 -14.47
C PHE A 257 -1.51 0.95 -15.07
N VAL A 258 -2.71 0.76 -14.48
CA VAL A 258 -3.77 -0.09 -15.04
C VAL A 258 -4.16 0.37 -16.45
N SER A 259 -4.36 1.68 -16.65
CA SER A 259 -4.68 2.27 -17.95
C SER A 259 -3.56 2.05 -18.97
N LYS A 260 -2.30 2.17 -18.55
CA LYS A 260 -1.14 1.85 -19.39
C LYS A 260 -1.11 0.38 -19.80
N CYS A 261 -1.43 -0.54 -18.87
CA CYS A 261 -1.54 -1.97 -19.18
C CYS A 261 -2.67 -2.25 -20.19
N TRP A 262 -3.80 -1.54 -20.09
CA TRP A 262 -4.88 -1.63 -21.08
C TRP A 262 -4.40 -1.31 -22.49
N THR A 263 -3.62 -0.25 -22.66
CA THR A 263 -3.12 0.16 -23.97
C THR A 263 -2.16 -0.88 -24.57
N SER A 264 -1.39 -1.59 -23.73
CA SER A 264 -0.40 -2.57 -24.19
C SER A 264 -0.94 -4.01 -24.30
N GLU A 265 -1.89 -4.41 -23.43
CA GLU A 265 -2.40 -5.79 -23.29
C GLU A 265 -3.92 -5.79 -23.10
N PRO A 266 -4.73 -5.30 -24.08
CA PRO A 266 -6.19 -5.16 -23.91
C PRO A 266 -6.91 -6.50 -23.66
N ASP A 267 -6.40 -7.61 -24.19
CA ASP A 267 -6.98 -8.95 -24.03
C ASP A 267 -7.04 -9.44 -22.57
N ARG A 268 -6.25 -8.84 -21.69
CA ARG A 268 -6.28 -9.13 -20.26
C ARG A 268 -7.44 -8.45 -19.54
N PHE A 269 -8.13 -7.54 -20.19
CA PHE A 269 -9.18 -6.75 -19.60
C PHE A 269 -10.57 -7.30 -19.94
N LYS A 270 -11.50 -7.02 -19.07
CA LYS A 270 -12.93 -7.30 -19.25
C LYS A 270 -13.68 -6.07 -19.78
N LEU A 271 -13.21 -4.90 -19.33
CA LEU A 271 -13.79 -3.59 -19.62
C LEU A 271 -12.67 -2.59 -19.82
N ASN A 272 -12.93 -1.53 -20.61
CA ASN A 272 -12.05 -0.39 -20.67
C ASN A 272 -11.96 0.29 -19.29
N PRO A 273 -10.77 0.38 -18.67
CA PRO A 273 -10.63 0.97 -17.34
C PRO A 273 -11.08 2.42 -17.26
N LEU A 274 -11.02 3.17 -18.35
CA LEU A 274 -11.46 4.58 -18.41
C LEU A 274 -12.97 4.74 -18.15
N HIS A 275 -13.79 3.70 -18.37
CA HIS A 275 -15.22 3.71 -18.07
C HIS A 275 -15.52 3.47 -16.58
N GLN A 276 -14.54 3.14 -15.77
CA GLN A 276 -14.69 2.88 -14.33
C GLN A 276 -14.07 4.00 -13.47
N MET A 277 -13.89 5.19 -14.01
CA MET A 277 -13.36 6.31 -13.22
C MET A 277 -14.35 6.70 -12.12
N PRO A 278 -13.93 6.75 -10.83
CA PRO A 278 -14.77 7.23 -9.75
C PRO A 278 -15.21 8.68 -10.02
N GLY A 279 -16.49 8.94 -9.94
CA GLY A 279 -17.07 10.26 -10.10
C GLY A 279 -17.59 10.60 -11.50
N LEU A 280 -17.31 9.82 -12.53
CA LEU A 280 -17.85 10.04 -13.88
C LEU A 280 -19.16 9.28 -14.15
N ASN A 281 -19.46 8.26 -13.37
CA ASN A 281 -20.68 7.46 -13.47
C ASN A 281 -21.40 7.44 -12.11
N LYS A 282 -22.01 8.55 -11.74
CA LYS A 282 -23.05 8.60 -10.71
C LYS A 282 -24.40 8.71 -11.38
#